data_e3b9e21edd3b309734e648d7f24a7b47
#
_entry.id   e3b9e21edd3b309734e648d7f24a7b47
#
_cell.length_a   1.000
_cell.length_b   1.000
_cell.length_c   1.000
_cell.angle_alpha   90.00
_cell.angle_beta   90.00
_cell.angle_gamma   90.00
#
_symmetry.space_group_name_H-M   'P 1'
#
loop_
_entity.id
_entity.type
_entity.pdbx_description
1 polymer ?
#
loop_
_entity_poly.entity_id
_entity_poly.type
_entity_poly.pdbx_seq_one_letter_code
_entity_poly.pdbx_strand_id
1 'polypeptide(L)'
;MDEKRATHTHRVLMNNRQNGSFSGIVDVLSFDVSEILLETEQGMLLIKGKDLHVNRLSLEKGEVDIAGKIDALSYSDVSNAHKGESLLSRIFR
;
A
#
# COMPACT_ATOMS: atom_id res chain seq x y z
N MET A 1 -3.27 24.59 -3.58
CA MET A 1 -3.12 24.22 -3.42
C MET A 1 -3.07 23.85 -2.72
N ASP A 2 -3.13 23.60 -2.48
CA ASP A 2 -3.09 23.23 -1.86
C ASP A 2 -2.52 22.57 -1.33
N GLU A 3 -2.13 22.32 -1.33
CA GLU A 3 -1.51 21.70 -0.95
C GLU A 3 -1.33 21.46 0.06
N LYS A 4 -1.52 21.61 0.48
CA LYS A 4 -1.33 21.44 1.42
C LYS A 4 -1.92 20.77 1.99
N ARG A 5 -2.50 20.51 1.84
CA ARG A 5 -3.11 19.89 2.31
C ARG A 5 -2.82 18.96 2.55
N ALA A 6 -2.35 18.98 2.69
CA ALA A 6 -1.97 18.09 3.17
C ALA A 6 -1.88 16.95 2.87
N THR A 7 -2.39 16.73 2.26
CA THR A 7 -2.36 15.52 1.94
C THR A 7 -1.15 15.09 1.37
N HIS A 8 -0.89 13.91 1.46
CA HIS A 8 0.30 13.35 0.95
C HIS A 8 0.01 12.76 -0.41
N THR A 9 0.71 13.16 -1.39
CA THR A 9 0.53 12.61 -2.72
C THR A 9 0.86 11.15 -2.70
N HIS A 10 0.01 10.35 -3.30
CA HIS A 10 0.27 8.92 -3.41
C HIS A 10 1.23 8.66 -4.56
N ARG A 11 2.36 8.09 -4.27
CA ARG A 11 3.38 7.79 -5.27
C ARG A 11 3.96 6.43 -4.99
N VAL A 12 4.39 5.77 -6.04
CA VAL A 12 5.04 4.48 -5.93
C VAL A 12 6.35 4.56 -6.70
N LEU A 13 7.43 4.24 -6.04
CA LEU A 13 8.73 4.20 -6.67
C LEU A 13 9.29 2.81 -6.44
N MET A 14 9.54 2.08 -7.50
CA MET A 14 10.01 0.72 -7.36
C MET A 14 11.35 0.55 -8.05
N ASN A 15 12.27 -0.14 -7.40
CA ASN A 15 13.59 -0.38 -7.95
C ASN A 15 13.81 -1.86 -8.11
N ASN A 16 13.97 -2.29 -9.33
CA ASN A 16 14.33 -3.67 -9.66
C ASN A 16 13.41 -4.73 -9.05
N ARG A 17 12.18 -4.35 -8.77
CA ARG A 17 11.24 -5.25 -8.11
C ARG A 17 11.77 -5.79 -6.78
N GLN A 18 12.74 -5.12 -6.20
CA GLN A 18 13.33 -5.57 -4.94
C GLN A 18 13.10 -4.62 -3.81
N ASN A 19 12.70 -3.41 -4.10
CA ASN A 19 12.27 -2.52 -3.05
C ASN A 19 11.36 -1.46 -3.63
N GLY A 20 10.55 -0.90 -2.79
CA GLY A 20 9.63 0.11 -3.21
C GLY A 20 9.42 1.13 -2.12
N SER A 21 9.24 2.37 -2.52
CA SER A 21 8.91 3.45 -1.61
C SER A 21 7.51 3.93 -1.97
N PHE A 22 6.67 4.03 -1.00
CA PHE A 22 5.27 4.36 -1.21
C PHE A 22 4.91 5.56 -0.35
N SER A 23 4.24 6.54 -0.93
CA SER A 23 3.77 7.69 -0.18
C SER A 23 2.26 7.81 -0.31
N GLY A 24 1.66 8.72 0.46
CA GLY A 24 0.22 8.84 0.47
C GLY A 24 -0.44 7.66 1.15
N ILE A 25 0.25 7.05 2.10
CA ILE A 25 -0.25 5.89 2.81
C ILE A 25 -1.01 6.36 4.03
N VAL A 26 -2.22 5.86 4.18
CA VAL A 26 -3.06 6.21 5.31
C VAL A 26 -2.87 5.21 6.44
N ASP A 27 -2.75 3.94 6.10
CA ASP A 27 -2.62 2.92 7.13
C ASP A 27 -2.07 1.64 6.53
N VAL A 28 -1.51 0.79 7.37
CA VAL A 28 -1.09 -0.54 6.98
C VAL A 28 -2.11 -1.50 7.56
N LEU A 29 -2.88 -2.13 6.71
CA LEU A 29 -3.98 -2.94 7.15
C LEU A 29 -3.60 -4.38 7.41
N SER A 30 -2.66 -4.90 6.67
CA SER A 30 -2.13 -6.21 6.97
C SER A 30 -0.73 -6.36 6.41
N PHE A 31 0.04 -7.22 6.99
CA PHE A 31 1.42 -7.39 6.60
C PHE A 31 1.82 -8.84 6.76
N ASP A 32 2.35 -9.41 5.71
CA ASP A 32 2.84 -10.76 5.72
C ASP A 32 4.02 -10.81 4.78
N VAL A 33 4.84 -11.83 4.85
CA VAL A 33 6.00 -11.95 3.99
C VAL A 33 5.63 -12.09 2.54
N SER A 34 4.42 -12.51 2.24
CA SER A 34 4.00 -12.67 0.86
C SER A 34 2.98 -11.62 0.42
N GLU A 35 2.43 -10.85 1.32
CA GLU A 35 1.42 -9.86 0.98
C GLU A 35 1.40 -8.72 1.97
N ILE A 36 1.22 -7.52 1.47
CA ILE A 36 1.08 -6.35 2.32
C ILE A 36 -0.13 -5.58 1.79
N LEU A 37 -1.05 -5.24 2.64
CA LEU A 37 -2.22 -4.48 2.25
C LEU A 37 -2.16 -3.10 2.89
N LEU A 38 -2.16 -2.08 2.06
CA LEU A 38 -2.05 -0.70 2.51
C LEU A 38 -3.32 0.05 2.13
N GLU A 39 -3.71 0.97 2.99
CA GLU A 39 -4.74 1.91 2.62
C GLU A 39 -4.03 3.18 2.16
N THR A 40 -4.37 3.68 0.98
CA THR A 40 -3.72 4.87 0.44
C THR A 40 -4.76 5.95 0.17
N GLU A 41 -4.31 7.11 -0.18
CA GLU A 41 -5.19 8.20 -0.56
C GLU A 41 -5.97 7.88 -1.82
N GLN A 42 -5.54 6.90 -2.59
CA GLN A 42 -6.17 6.55 -3.85
C GLN A 42 -6.82 5.17 -3.83
N GLY A 43 -7.02 4.60 -2.65
CA GLY A 43 -7.67 3.30 -2.55
C GLY A 43 -6.79 2.29 -1.86
N MET A 44 -7.22 1.06 -1.85
CA MET A 44 -6.45 0.00 -1.22
C MET A 44 -5.40 -0.50 -2.18
N LEU A 45 -4.22 -0.73 -1.67
CA LEU A 45 -3.13 -1.24 -2.49
C LEU A 45 -2.65 -2.56 -1.91
N LEU A 46 -2.74 -3.61 -2.70
CA LEU A 46 -2.26 -4.92 -2.30
C LEU A 46 -0.93 -5.17 -3.00
N ILE A 47 0.09 -5.47 -2.22
CA ILE A 47 1.41 -5.77 -2.73
C ILE A 47 1.66 -7.24 -2.50
N LYS A 48 1.96 -7.97 -3.54
CA LYS A 48 2.23 -9.40 -3.43
C LYS A 48 3.65 -9.68 -3.84
N GLY A 49 4.27 -10.61 -3.18
CA GLY A 49 5.66 -10.94 -3.51
C GLY A 49 6.23 -12.01 -2.63
N LYS A 50 7.53 -11.99 -2.45
CA LYS A 50 8.24 -12.96 -1.65
C LYS A 50 9.20 -12.27 -0.72
N ASP A 51 9.27 -12.76 0.48
CA ASP A 51 10.20 -12.23 1.49
C ASP A 51 9.99 -10.74 1.68
N LEU A 52 8.76 -10.30 1.67
CA LEU A 52 8.46 -8.88 1.82
C LEU A 52 8.65 -8.46 3.27
N HIS A 53 9.20 -7.28 3.44
CA HIS A 53 9.31 -6.72 4.78
C HIS A 53 9.32 -5.20 4.70
N VAL A 54 8.91 -4.58 5.77
CA VAL A 54 8.83 -3.14 5.84
C VAL A 54 10.14 -2.63 6.43
N ASN A 55 10.85 -1.84 5.66
CA ASN A 55 12.10 -1.26 6.12
C ASN A 55 11.87 0.03 6.87
N ARG A 56 10.86 0.76 6.51
CA ARG A 56 10.60 2.03 7.16
C ARG A 56 9.12 2.34 7.06
N LEU A 57 8.56 2.82 8.12
CA LEU A 57 7.15 3.16 8.12
C LEU A 57 6.96 4.45 8.90
N SER A 58 6.34 5.42 8.29
CA SER A 58 5.99 6.65 8.97
C SER A 58 4.57 7.02 8.57
N LEU A 59 3.60 6.69 9.40
CA LEU A 59 2.22 7.05 9.08
C LEU A 59 2.00 8.54 9.24
N GLU A 60 2.81 9.19 10.06
CA GLU A 60 2.71 10.62 10.17
C GLU A 60 3.02 11.28 8.84
N LYS A 61 3.97 10.77 8.11
CA LYS A 61 4.30 11.30 6.81
C LYS A 61 3.61 10.56 5.69
N GLY A 62 2.97 9.46 6.00
CA GLY A 62 2.30 8.65 5.00
C GLY A 62 3.29 7.93 4.10
N GLU A 63 4.38 7.45 4.66
CA GLU A 63 5.44 6.83 3.87
C GLU A 63 5.78 5.44 4.36
N VAL A 64 5.98 4.53 3.42
CA VAL A 64 6.37 3.17 3.72
C VAL A 64 7.42 2.73 2.72
N ASP A 65 8.49 2.14 3.21
CA ASP A 65 9.51 1.54 2.35
C ASP A 65 9.46 0.04 2.56
N ILE A 66 9.33 -0.69 1.48
CA ILE A 66 9.18 -2.13 1.51
C ILE A 66 10.31 -2.77 0.70
N ALA A 67 10.86 -3.85 1.21
CA ALA A 67 11.88 -4.59 0.51
C ALA A 67 11.41 -6.02 0.30
N GLY A 68 12.04 -6.73 -0.60
CA GLY A 68 11.68 -8.08 -0.95
C GLY A 68 11.33 -8.14 -2.40
N LYS A 69 11.06 -9.31 -2.92
CA LYS A 69 10.73 -9.41 -4.32
C LYS A 69 9.27 -9.06 -4.52
N ILE A 70 9.00 -8.04 -5.31
CA ILE A 70 7.64 -7.58 -5.53
C ILE A 70 7.14 -8.18 -6.83
N ASP A 71 6.09 -8.95 -6.76
CA ASP A 71 5.54 -9.61 -7.92
C ASP A 71 4.32 -8.90 -8.49
N ALA A 72 3.53 -8.27 -7.68
CA ALA A 72 2.31 -7.63 -8.16
C ALA A 72 1.88 -6.49 -7.26
N LEU A 73 1.28 -5.49 -7.88
CA LEU A 73 0.64 -4.39 -7.17
C LEU A 73 -0.79 -4.30 -7.71
N SER A 74 -1.74 -4.23 -6.84
CA SER A 74 -3.13 -4.24 -7.26
C SER A 74 -3.92 -3.24 -6.43
N TYR A 75 -4.68 -2.40 -7.09
CA TYR A 75 -5.50 -1.42 -6.39
C TYR A 75 -6.95 -1.86 -6.37
N SER A 76 -7.63 -1.45 -5.33
CA SER A 76 -9.04 -1.69 -5.21
C SER A 76 -9.68 -0.49 -4.54
N ASP A 77 -10.82 -0.08 -5.03
CA ASP A 77 -11.54 1.02 -4.43
C ASP A 77 -12.20 0.55 -3.18
N VAL A 78 -12.12 1.35 -2.13
CA VAL A 78 -12.77 0.97 -0.96
C VAL A 78 -13.95 1.70 -0.66
N SER A 79 -14.25 2.66 -1.42
CA SER A 79 -15.26 3.58 -1.05
C SER A 79 -16.51 2.94 -0.75
N ASN A 80 -16.90 1.92 -1.40
CA ASN A 80 -18.15 1.46 -1.11
C ASN A 80 -18.08 0.20 -0.61
N ALA A 81 -17.12 -0.20 -0.23
CA ALA A 81 -17.10 -1.43 0.08
C ALA A 81 -17.65 -1.75 1.18
N HIS A 82 -17.70 -1.45 1.75
CA HIS A 82 -18.18 -1.75 2.76
C HIS A 82 -18.01 -2.75 3.30
N LYS A 83 -17.68 -3.07 3.72
CA LYS A 83 -17.61 -4.04 4.25
C LYS A 83 -16.38 -4.60 4.13
N GLY A 84 -15.43 -4.63 4.85
CA GLY A 84 -14.14 -5.09 4.78
C GLY A 84 -13.91 -6.45 4.35
N GLU A 85 -14.68 -7.33 4.75
CA GLU A 85 -14.42 -8.63 4.41
C GLU A 85 -14.63 -8.86 2.98
N SER A 86 -15.58 -8.29 2.44
CA SER A 86 -15.82 -8.45 1.08
C SER A 86 -14.72 -7.88 0.27
N LEU A 87 -14.14 -6.80 0.72
CA LEU A 87 -13.07 -6.18 -0.01
C LEU A 87 -11.90 -7.10 -0.12
N LEU A 88 -11.52 -7.73 0.94
CA LEU A 88 -10.39 -8.62 0.89
C LEU A 88 -10.66 -9.82 0.00
N SER A 89 -11.84 -10.34 0.03
CA SER A 89 -12.21 -11.42 -0.82
C SER A 89 -12.08 -11.05 -2.25
N ARG A 90 -12.48 -9.86 -2.62
CA ARG A 90 -12.39 -9.44 -3.99
C ARG A 90 -10.97 -9.23 -4.43
N ILE A 91 -10.14 -8.72 -3.58
CA ILE A 91 -8.76 -8.48 -3.93
C ILE A 91 -8.02 -9.78 -4.14
N PHE A 92 -8.35 -10.75 -3.37
CA PHE A 92 -7.63 -12.00 -3.45
C PHE A 92 -8.24 -12.99 -4.42
N ARG A 93 -9.28 -12.62 -5.10
CA ARG A 93 -9.88 -13.50 -6.00
C ARG A 93 -9.24 -13.51 -7.25
#